data_f5c6ab3e7470e720e60ce248e34fea92
#
_entry.id   f5c6ab3e7470e720e60ce248e34fea92
#
_cell.length_a   1.000
_cell.length_b   1.000
_cell.length_c   1.000
_cell.angle_alpha   90.00
_cell.angle_beta   90.00
_cell.angle_gamma   90.00
#
_symmetry.space_group_name_H-M   'P 1'
#
loop_
_entity.id
_entity.type
_entity.pdbx_description
1 polymer ?
#
loop_
_entity_poly.entity_id
_entity_poly.type
_entity_poly.pdbx_seq_one_letter_code
_entity_poly.pdbx_strand_id
1 'polypeptide(L)'
;MQAKQLVSSKPKEHPIGPKPLTFRDGSVSVKIYGTWSHSKITDPSSGKKIKNYIPEFTLRYYLGSNKQQQRFTDLGKAKLHARSVLTKIRNNETEALKLTGLDRSAYVEAKSILSKVDGSPSLVAAIQEYAAAKSMLEDSSTSLEQIAKDYVRRNRAIERQVSVAELVEELIAVKEKSNLSDDYVRTLRRLRRFGKDLQINAHELNFPILQEYIDSMVDRRGNPTKPRTKRNYWKLINTLIQFGVKRKCISNEMLEQVRGVDLPKDNPSEITIWKPSEFAEMLSAARPELVPTLVLGGFAGIRTAETNRLDWADLDLGGKMVKVAASKAKTRSRRIVPLCDAAIAWLKPYSARTGKVAYYAETNKYAAAVMSDVRTTRELQGYFTEPEWRKNALRHSYISYRLAETQNAHRVAIEAGNSENIIFKNYRELVTEEEARAWFSIFPSVEKNIIPISNAI
;
A
#
# COMPACT_ATOMS: atom_id res chain seq x y z
N MET A 1 -52.42 -33.60 49.27
CA MET A 1 -51.24 -34.47 49.53
C MET A 1 -51.83 -35.83 50.06
N GLN A 2 -51.84 -36.86 49.20
CA GLN A 2 -52.25 -38.20 49.68
C GLN A 2 -51.12 -38.74 50.56
N ALA A 3 -51.48 -39.14 51.81
CA ALA A 3 -50.54 -39.74 52.71
C ALA A 3 -50.03 -41.06 52.14
N LYS A 4 -48.69 -41.13 51.89
CA LYS A 4 -48.02 -42.37 51.45
C LYS A 4 -48.22 -43.43 52.59
N GLN A 5 -49.05 -44.44 52.32
CA GLN A 5 -49.20 -45.57 53.21
C GLN A 5 -47.83 -46.26 53.42
N LEU A 6 -47.44 -46.38 54.68
CA LEU A 6 -46.25 -47.10 55.10
C LEU A 6 -46.48 -48.61 54.97
N VAL A 7 -45.72 -49.27 54.10
CA VAL A 7 -45.81 -50.72 53.92
C VAL A 7 -44.62 -51.39 54.60
N SER A 8 -44.84 -51.90 55.78
CA SER A 8 -43.84 -52.50 56.72
C SER A 8 -43.36 -53.89 56.32
N SER A 9 -44.10 -54.60 55.48
CA SER A 9 -43.72 -55.91 54.92
C SER A 9 -43.64 -55.83 53.37
N LYS A 10 -42.72 -56.61 52.75
CA LYS A 10 -42.60 -56.64 51.31
C LYS A 10 -43.92 -57.17 50.70
N PRO A 11 -44.61 -56.39 49.87
CA PRO A 11 -45.84 -56.83 49.21
C PRO A 11 -45.59 -58.04 48.33
N LYS A 12 -46.56 -58.99 48.32
CA LYS A 12 -46.46 -60.22 47.49
C LYS A 12 -46.46 -59.93 46.00
N GLU A 13 -47.13 -58.89 45.56
CA GLU A 13 -47.22 -58.51 44.14
C GLU A 13 -46.74 -57.06 43.90
N HIS A 14 -45.98 -56.90 42.83
CA HIS A 14 -45.52 -55.58 42.36
C HIS A 14 -46.64 -54.93 41.56
N PRO A 15 -46.78 -53.57 41.56
CA PRO A 15 -47.80 -52.83 40.77
C PRO A 15 -47.90 -53.15 39.30
N ILE A 16 -46.84 -53.67 38.65
CA ILE A 16 -46.82 -54.08 37.28
C ILE A 16 -46.89 -55.60 37.07
N GLY A 17 -47.15 -56.39 38.16
CA GLY A 17 -47.18 -57.83 38.10
C GLY A 17 -45.79 -58.50 37.96
N PRO A 18 -45.76 -59.84 37.73
CA PRO A 18 -44.54 -60.65 37.66
C PRO A 18 -43.79 -60.49 36.35
N LYS A 19 -44.47 -60.02 35.29
CA LYS A 19 -43.87 -59.85 33.98
C LYS A 19 -43.55 -58.38 33.67
N PRO A 20 -42.45 -58.07 32.94
CA PRO A 20 -42.15 -56.70 32.57
C PRO A 20 -43.19 -56.12 31.61
N LEU A 21 -43.52 -54.83 31.79
CA LEU A 21 -44.32 -54.10 30.80
C LEU A 21 -43.47 -53.86 29.58
N THR A 22 -43.97 -54.35 28.43
CA THR A 22 -43.24 -54.19 27.15
C THR A 22 -43.97 -53.21 26.24
N PHE A 23 -43.24 -52.21 25.76
CA PHE A 23 -43.70 -51.29 24.73
C PHE A 23 -42.99 -51.65 23.45
N ARG A 24 -43.73 -51.78 22.35
CA ARG A 24 -43.24 -52.16 21.01
C ARG A 24 -43.71 -51.18 19.96
N ASP A 25 -42.84 -50.93 18.97
CA ASP A 25 -43.18 -50.24 17.74
C ASP A 25 -42.30 -50.83 16.62
N GLY A 26 -42.88 -51.62 15.73
CA GLY A 26 -42.18 -52.43 14.74
C GLY A 26 -41.22 -53.45 15.40
N SER A 27 -39.96 -53.44 15.00
CA SER A 27 -38.89 -54.29 15.52
C SER A 27 -38.29 -53.79 16.86
N VAL A 28 -38.58 -52.55 17.26
CA VAL A 28 -38.04 -51.96 18.49
C VAL A 28 -38.91 -52.27 19.70
N SER A 29 -38.30 -52.64 20.81
CA SER A 29 -38.99 -52.82 22.07
C SER A 29 -38.20 -52.31 23.27
N VAL A 30 -38.92 -51.72 24.21
CA VAL A 30 -38.41 -51.26 25.51
C VAL A 30 -39.21 -51.93 26.64
N LYS A 31 -38.58 -52.29 27.73
CA LYS A 31 -39.20 -53.03 28.82
C LYS A 31 -39.03 -52.32 30.14
N ILE A 32 -40.14 -52.29 30.96
CA ILE A 32 -40.11 -51.79 32.34
C ILE A 32 -40.22 -52.99 33.29
N TYR A 33 -39.23 -53.14 34.14
CA TYR A 33 -39.20 -54.20 35.17
C TYR A 33 -39.55 -53.57 36.48
N GLY A 34 -40.34 -54.32 37.31
CA GLY A 34 -40.71 -53.94 38.64
C GLY A 34 -39.78 -54.56 39.68
N THR A 35 -39.31 -53.75 40.60
CA THR A 35 -38.52 -54.19 41.73
C THR A 35 -38.97 -53.42 42.99
N TRP A 36 -38.72 -54.00 44.15
CA TRP A 36 -38.99 -53.35 45.44
C TRP A 36 -37.65 -52.77 45.93
N SER A 37 -37.61 -51.48 46.16
CA SER A 37 -36.57 -50.79 46.92
C SER A 37 -37.06 -50.64 48.38
N HIS A 38 -36.15 -50.54 49.32
CA HIS A 38 -36.54 -50.28 50.73
C HIS A 38 -35.61 -49.26 51.38
N SER A 39 -36.17 -48.41 52.22
CA SER A 39 -35.46 -47.49 53.09
C SER A 39 -35.80 -47.89 54.57
N LYS A 40 -34.87 -47.59 55.47
CA LYS A 40 -35.13 -47.71 56.92
C LYS A 40 -35.77 -46.41 57.40
N ILE A 41 -36.96 -46.49 57.97
CA ILE A 41 -37.66 -45.35 58.58
C ILE A 41 -38.00 -45.70 60.00
N THR A 42 -38.10 -44.68 60.87
CA THR A 42 -38.55 -44.89 62.25
C THR A 42 -40.09 -44.89 62.27
N ASP A 43 -40.68 -45.93 62.81
CA ASP A 43 -42.15 -46.04 62.97
C ASP A 43 -42.62 -45.00 63.97
N PRO A 44 -43.52 -44.06 63.58
CA PRO A 44 -44.01 -43.04 64.55
C PRO A 44 -44.74 -43.56 65.77
N SER A 45 -45.31 -44.75 65.68
CA SER A 45 -46.10 -45.32 66.76
C SER A 45 -45.31 -46.20 67.76
N SER A 46 -44.21 -46.84 67.30
CA SER A 46 -43.45 -47.79 68.09
C SER A 46 -41.98 -47.37 68.33
N GLY A 47 -41.48 -46.30 67.67
CA GLY A 47 -40.09 -45.82 67.74
C GLY A 47 -39.08 -46.81 67.14
N LYS A 48 -39.47 -47.93 66.57
CA LYS A 48 -38.60 -48.97 66.03
C LYS A 48 -38.28 -48.67 64.56
N LYS A 49 -37.03 -48.97 64.07
CA LYS A 49 -36.66 -48.90 62.66
C LYS A 49 -37.30 -50.03 61.88
N ILE A 50 -38.22 -49.72 61.00
CA ILE A 50 -38.90 -50.63 60.07
C ILE A 50 -38.44 -50.41 58.64
N LYS A 51 -38.55 -51.44 57.80
CA LYS A 51 -38.30 -51.33 56.35
C LYS A 51 -39.57 -50.80 55.71
N ASN A 52 -39.43 -49.65 54.96
CA ASN A 52 -40.53 -49.17 54.16
C ASN A 52 -40.19 -49.56 52.65
N TYR A 53 -41.07 -50.36 52.06
CA TYR A 53 -40.93 -50.86 50.70
C TYR A 53 -41.63 -49.91 49.72
N ILE A 54 -40.84 -49.45 48.74
CA ILE A 54 -41.29 -48.52 47.65
C ILE A 54 -41.17 -49.26 46.32
N PRO A 55 -42.22 -49.28 45.50
CA PRO A 55 -42.10 -49.87 44.17
C PRO A 55 -41.12 -49.06 43.32
N GLU A 56 -40.21 -49.72 42.68
CA GLU A 56 -39.21 -49.13 41.74
C GLU A 56 -39.44 -49.74 40.35
N PHE A 57 -39.40 -48.87 39.34
CA PHE A 57 -39.65 -49.22 37.93
C PHE A 57 -38.40 -48.99 37.15
N THR A 58 -37.73 -50.04 36.67
CA THR A 58 -36.51 -49.96 35.88
C THR A 58 -36.80 -50.13 34.38
N LEU A 59 -36.70 -49.05 33.63
CA LEU A 59 -36.75 -49.10 32.17
C LEU A 59 -35.44 -49.67 31.64
N ARG A 60 -35.51 -50.65 30.74
CA ARG A 60 -34.37 -51.23 30.03
C ARG A 60 -34.59 -51.25 28.53
N TYR A 61 -33.58 -50.81 27.78
CA TYR A 61 -33.58 -50.83 26.33
C TYR A 61 -32.14 -50.99 25.82
N TYR A 62 -31.99 -51.22 24.52
CA TYR A 62 -30.68 -51.37 23.87
C TYR A 62 -30.50 -50.28 22.84
N LEU A 63 -29.29 -49.71 22.79
CA LEU A 63 -28.78 -48.84 21.71
C LEU A 63 -27.63 -49.57 21.02
N GLY A 64 -27.88 -50.19 19.89
CA GLY A 64 -26.98 -51.16 19.33
C GLY A 64 -26.76 -52.34 20.28
N SER A 65 -25.51 -52.69 20.58
CA SER A 65 -25.15 -53.73 21.56
C SER A 65 -25.16 -53.25 23.03
N ASN A 66 -25.28 -51.96 23.28
CA ASN A 66 -25.18 -51.39 24.62
C ASN A 66 -26.53 -51.36 25.34
N LYS A 67 -26.58 -52.03 26.53
CA LYS A 67 -27.75 -52.03 27.42
C LYS A 67 -27.82 -50.72 28.18
N GLN A 68 -28.96 -50.05 28.12
CA GLN A 68 -29.32 -48.86 28.89
C GLN A 68 -30.37 -49.20 29.95
N GLN A 69 -30.25 -48.57 31.12
CA GLN A 69 -31.28 -48.72 32.17
C GLN A 69 -31.47 -47.43 32.93
N GLN A 70 -32.72 -47.13 33.27
CA GLN A 70 -33.08 -45.96 34.08
C GLN A 70 -34.14 -46.36 35.10
N ARG A 71 -34.01 -45.88 36.36
CA ARG A 71 -34.91 -46.19 37.47
C ARG A 71 -35.87 -45.04 37.70
N PHE A 72 -37.14 -45.42 38.07
CA PHE A 72 -38.21 -44.49 38.36
C PHE A 72 -38.93 -44.98 39.59
N THR A 73 -39.45 -44.10 40.48
CA THR A 73 -40.29 -44.37 41.60
C THR A 73 -41.80 -44.20 41.27
N ASP A 74 -42.08 -43.65 40.06
CA ASP A 74 -43.46 -43.44 39.59
C ASP A 74 -43.62 -44.18 38.25
N LEU A 75 -44.72 -44.99 38.17
CA LEU A 75 -45.01 -45.78 36.97
C LEU A 75 -45.44 -44.93 35.78
N GLY A 76 -46.13 -43.80 35.99
CA GLY A 76 -46.54 -42.88 34.91
C GLY A 76 -45.34 -42.26 34.24
N LYS A 77 -44.38 -41.76 35.03
CA LYS A 77 -43.12 -41.24 34.53
C LYS A 77 -42.31 -42.28 33.77
N ALA A 78 -42.22 -43.50 34.28
CA ALA A 78 -41.55 -44.62 33.58
C ALA A 78 -42.21 -44.95 32.24
N LYS A 79 -43.55 -44.98 32.16
CA LYS A 79 -44.31 -45.21 30.91
C LYS A 79 -44.11 -44.07 29.90
N LEU A 80 -44.15 -42.81 30.33
CA LEU A 80 -43.92 -41.65 29.46
C LEU A 80 -42.51 -41.69 28.88
N HIS A 81 -41.52 -41.97 29.70
CA HIS A 81 -40.14 -42.07 29.27
C HIS A 81 -39.92 -43.28 28.32
N ALA A 82 -40.55 -44.43 28.59
CA ALA A 82 -40.48 -45.57 27.68
C ALA A 82 -41.06 -45.29 26.29
N ARG A 83 -42.14 -44.54 26.17
CA ARG A 83 -42.71 -44.11 24.92
C ARG A 83 -41.77 -43.12 24.18
N SER A 84 -41.24 -42.15 24.91
CA SER A 84 -40.27 -41.19 24.33
C SER A 84 -39.02 -41.88 23.79
N VAL A 85 -38.45 -42.83 24.54
CA VAL A 85 -37.30 -43.63 24.08
C VAL A 85 -37.66 -44.44 22.84
N LEU A 86 -38.84 -45.08 22.80
CA LEU A 86 -39.28 -45.86 21.64
C LEU A 86 -39.39 -45.00 20.39
N THR A 87 -39.98 -43.80 20.50
CA THR A 87 -40.11 -42.87 19.39
C THR A 87 -38.73 -42.41 18.86
N LYS A 88 -37.80 -42.07 19.76
CA LYS A 88 -36.45 -41.64 19.40
C LYS A 88 -35.63 -42.72 18.72
N ILE A 89 -35.74 -43.98 19.18
CA ILE A 89 -35.06 -45.10 18.54
C ILE A 89 -35.66 -45.36 17.14
N ARG A 90 -36.98 -45.28 17.02
CA ARG A 90 -37.66 -45.42 15.71
C ARG A 90 -37.24 -44.34 14.70
N ASN A 91 -37.12 -43.10 15.14
CA ASN A 91 -36.73 -41.97 14.34
C ASN A 91 -35.24 -41.89 14.05
N ASN A 92 -34.46 -42.89 14.47
CA ASN A 92 -32.99 -42.89 14.36
C ASN A 92 -32.28 -41.76 15.15
N GLU A 93 -32.96 -41.14 16.12
CA GLU A 93 -32.43 -40.07 16.97
C GLU A 93 -31.65 -40.64 18.18
N THR A 94 -30.84 -41.66 17.94
CA THR A 94 -30.16 -42.42 19.00
C THR A 94 -29.07 -41.61 19.70
N GLU A 95 -28.44 -40.66 18.98
CA GLU A 95 -27.45 -39.75 19.57
C GLU A 95 -28.03 -38.86 20.66
N ALA A 96 -29.28 -38.39 20.47
CA ALA A 96 -29.99 -37.61 21.50
C ALA A 96 -30.24 -38.36 22.81
N LEU A 97 -30.27 -39.70 22.76
CA LEU A 97 -30.41 -40.56 23.95
C LEU A 97 -29.11 -40.77 24.71
N LYS A 98 -27.95 -40.49 24.07
CA LYS A 98 -26.62 -40.58 24.70
C LYS A 98 -26.27 -39.32 25.52
N LEU A 99 -26.99 -38.22 25.31
CA LEU A 99 -26.71 -36.95 26.01
C LEU A 99 -26.83 -37.13 27.54
N THR A 100 -25.72 -36.86 28.21
CA THR A 100 -25.61 -36.87 29.67
C THR A 100 -26.17 -35.59 30.27
N GLY A 101 -26.23 -35.52 31.60
CA GLY A 101 -26.58 -34.30 32.33
C GLY A 101 -25.60 -33.18 32.05
N LEU A 102 -24.30 -33.49 31.87
CA LEU A 102 -23.25 -32.54 31.54
C LEU A 102 -23.46 -31.94 30.13
N ASP A 103 -23.81 -32.75 29.12
CA ASP A 103 -24.08 -32.29 27.78
C ASP A 103 -25.25 -31.29 27.70
N ARG A 104 -26.29 -31.55 28.52
CA ARG A 104 -27.43 -30.63 28.62
C ARG A 104 -27.07 -29.33 29.30
N SER A 105 -26.21 -29.37 30.33
CA SER A 105 -25.71 -28.18 31.00
C SER A 105 -24.86 -27.35 30.04
N ALA A 106 -23.95 -27.97 29.28
CA ALA A 106 -23.12 -27.31 28.27
C ALA A 106 -23.98 -26.66 27.17
N TYR A 107 -25.06 -27.36 26.73
CA TYR A 107 -25.98 -26.77 25.75
C TYR A 107 -26.70 -25.52 26.28
N VAL A 108 -27.17 -25.55 27.54
CA VAL A 108 -27.85 -24.40 28.16
C VAL A 108 -26.87 -23.24 28.32
N GLU A 109 -25.65 -23.51 28.77
CA GLU A 109 -24.59 -22.52 28.92
C GLU A 109 -24.22 -21.89 27.58
N ALA A 110 -23.98 -22.70 26.55
CA ALA A 110 -23.69 -22.22 25.19
C ALA A 110 -24.79 -21.31 24.64
N LYS A 111 -26.07 -21.70 24.86
CA LYS A 111 -27.23 -20.89 24.47
C LYS A 111 -27.29 -19.57 25.25
N SER A 112 -26.95 -19.58 26.53
CA SER A 112 -26.86 -18.37 27.36
C SER A 112 -25.75 -17.43 26.89
N ILE A 113 -24.60 -17.93 26.46
CA ILE A 113 -23.51 -17.14 25.92
C ILE A 113 -23.95 -16.49 24.60
N LEU A 114 -24.52 -17.26 23.68
CA LEU A 114 -24.96 -16.77 22.38
C LEU A 114 -26.09 -15.74 22.46
N SER A 115 -26.95 -15.83 23.48
CA SER A 115 -28.02 -14.81 23.65
C SER A 115 -27.51 -13.41 24.00
N LYS A 116 -26.22 -13.27 24.39
CA LYS A 116 -25.55 -11.98 24.67
C LYS A 116 -24.90 -11.38 23.43
N VAL A 117 -24.87 -12.13 22.35
CA VAL A 117 -24.29 -11.66 21.06
C VAL A 117 -25.41 -11.03 20.24
N ASP A 118 -25.13 -9.86 19.64
CA ASP A 118 -26.07 -9.19 18.74
C ASP A 118 -26.52 -10.13 17.62
N GLY A 119 -27.84 -10.12 17.34
CA GLY A 119 -28.45 -11.01 16.37
C GLY A 119 -28.73 -12.42 16.90
N SER A 120 -28.29 -12.76 18.13
CA SER A 120 -28.53 -14.04 18.81
C SER A 120 -28.46 -15.27 17.89
N PRO A 121 -27.30 -15.57 17.27
CA PRO A 121 -27.17 -16.64 16.30
C PRO A 121 -27.54 -17.99 16.93
N SER A 122 -28.04 -18.92 16.09
CA SER A 122 -28.25 -20.29 16.55
C SER A 122 -26.91 -20.95 16.90
N LEU A 123 -26.92 -21.95 17.82
CA LEU A 123 -25.70 -22.68 18.18
C LEU A 123 -25.02 -23.29 16.94
N VAL A 124 -25.80 -23.82 16.00
CA VAL A 124 -25.30 -24.43 14.78
C VAL A 124 -24.64 -23.37 13.90
N ALA A 125 -25.27 -22.20 13.72
CA ALA A 125 -24.68 -21.11 12.91
C ALA A 125 -23.35 -20.61 13.51
N ALA A 126 -23.29 -20.44 14.84
CA ALA A 126 -22.07 -20.03 15.53
C ALA A 126 -20.93 -21.06 15.37
N ILE A 127 -21.25 -22.37 15.45
CA ILE A 127 -20.23 -23.42 15.24
C ILE A 127 -19.78 -23.47 13.78
N GLN A 128 -20.69 -23.27 12.82
CA GLN A 128 -20.34 -23.21 11.40
C GLN A 128 -19.41 -22.04 11.11
N GLU A 129 -19.72 -20.87 11.63
CA GLU A 129 -18.86 -19.68 11.51
C GLU A 129 -17.47 -19.92 12.13
N TYR A 130 -17.43 -20.47 13.33
CA TYR A 130 -16.18 -20.83 14.00
C TYR A 130 -15.34 -21.81 13.18
N ALA A 131 -15.97 -22.87 12.66
CA ALA A 131 -15.30 -23.89 11.85
C ALA A 131 -14.76 -23.29 10.54
N ALA A 132 -15.56 -22.47 9.85
CA ALA A 132 -15.15 -21.77 8.63
C ALA A 132 -13.97 -20.84 8.89
N ALA A 133 -14.05 -20.02 9.94
CA ALA A 133 -12.96 -19.11 10.30
C ALA A 133 -11.67 -19.87 10.68
N LYS A 134 -11.77 -20.97 11.41
CA LYS A 134 -10.60 -21.81 11.74
C LYS A 134 -10.00 -22.50 10.52
N SER A 135 -10.83 -22.96 9.58
CA SER A 135 -10.36 -23.55 8.32
C SER A 135 -9.58 -22.57 7.47
N MET A 136 -9.94 -21.27 7.45
CA MET A 136 -9.22 -20.23 6.74
C MET A 136 -7.84 -19.92 7.35
N LEU A 137 -7.63 -20.27 8.60
CA LEU A 137 -6.43 -19.91 9.37
C LEU A 137 -5.34 -20.98 9.33
N GLU A 138 -5.53 -22.06 8.56
CA GLU A 138 -4.61 -23.18 8.41
C GLU A 138 -3.36 -23.07 9.31
N ASP A 139 -3.04 -24.02 10.17
CA ASP A 139 -1.83 -24.07 11.04
C ASP A 139 -1.44 -22.84 11.88
N SER A 140 -2.27 -21.78 11.90
CA SER A 140 -2.00 -20.62 12.72
C SER A 140 -2.28 -20.94 14.21
N SER A 141 -1.27 -20.78 15.07
CA SER A 141 -1.39 -20.86 16.52
C SER A 141 -2.20 -19.69 17.11
N THR A 142 -2.56 -18.71 16.30
CA THR A 142 -3.25 -17.48 16.71
C THR A 142 -4.73 -17.76 16.98
N SER A 143 -5.26 -17.25 18.10
CA SER A 143 -6.67 -17.38 18.42
C SER A 143 -7.55 -16.43 17.58
N LEU A 144 -8.81 -16.84 17.30
CA LEU A 144 -9.78 -15.96 16.63
C LEU A 144 -9.99 -14.65 17.39
N GLU A 145 -9.95 -14.69 18.72
CA GLU A 145 -10.06 -13.51 19.58
C GLU A 145 -8.90 -12.52 19.31
N GLN A 146 -7.67 -13.04 19.18
CA GLN A 146 -6.51 -12.20 18.86
C GLN A 146 -6.63 -11.56 17.49
N ILE A 147 -7.10 -12.31 16.50
CA ILE A 147 -7.35 -11.79 15.16
C ILE A 147 -8.43 -10.72 15.17
N ALA A 148 -9.52 -10.94 15.90
CA ALA A 148 -10.58 -9.95 16.05
C ALA A 148 -10.07 -8.67 16.74
N LYS A 149 -9.25 -8.78 17.80
CA LYS A 149 -8.60 -7.64 18.47
C LYS A 149 -7.70 -6.88 17.51
N ASP A 150 -6.90 -7.57 16.71
CA ASP A 150 -6.02 -6.94 15.72
C ASP A 150 -6.81 -6.26 14.61
N TYR A 151 -7.89 -6.89 14.13
CA TYR A 151 -8.80 -6.28 13.16
C TYR A 151 -9.43 -4.99 13.70
N VAL A 152 -9.97 -5.03 14.92
CA VAL A 152 -10.56 -3.85 15.57
C VAL A 152 -9.51 -2.75 15.78
N ARG A 153 -8.29 -3.10 16.22
CA ARG A 153 -7.20 -2.14 16.41
C ARG A 153 -6.84 -1.45 15.11
N ARG A 154 -6.72 -2.19 14.01
CA ARG A 154 -6.39 -1.63 12.68
C ARG A 154 -7.51 -0.75 12.15
N ASN A 155 -8.76 -1.17 12.29
CA ASN A 155 -9.91 -0.47 11.73
C ASN A 155 -10.43 0.70 12.60
N ARG A 156 -10.21 0.68 13.92
CA ARG A 156 -10.54 1.84 14.79
C ARG A 156 -9.73 3.09 14.44
N ALA A 157 -8.55 2.95 13.84
CA ALA A 157 -7.77 4.07 13.33
C ALA A 157 -8.32 4.62 12.00
N ILE A 158 -9.27 3.93 11.36
CA ILE A 158 -9.85 4.29 10.06
C ILE A 158 -11.22 4.89 10.33
N GLU A 159 -11.30 6.20 10.19
CA GLU A 159 -12.57 6.94 10.36
C GLU A 159 -13.33 7.08 9.04
N ARG A 160 -12.66 6.82 7.92
CA ARG A 160 -13.21 7.06 6.59
C ARG A 160 -12.79 5.97 5.62
N GLN A 161 -13.77 5.32 5.00
CA GLN A 161 -13.55 4.34 3.94
C GLN A 161 -13.69 5.02 2.58
N VAL A 162 -12.62 4.98 1.80
CA VAL A 162 -12.56 5.52 0.42
C VAL A 162 -11.73 4.58 -0.44
N SER A 163 -12.02 4.52 -1.72
CA SER A 163 -11.20 3.78 -2.67
C SER A 163 -9.83 4.45 -2.86
N VAL A 164 -8.83 3.69 -3.31
CA VAL A 164 -7.53 4.24 -3.69
C VAL A 164 -7.68 5.32 -4.77
N ALA A 165 -8.59 5.14 -5.72
CA ALA A 165 -8.86 6.11 -6.78
C ALA A 165 -9.41 7.44 -6.25
N GLU A 166 -10.38 7.41 -5.35
CA GLU A 166 -10.93 8.60 -4.70
C GLU A 166 -9.86 9.33 -3.88
N LEU A 167 -9.05 8.59 -3.11
CA LEU A 167 -7.97 9.18 -2.32
C LEU A 167 -6.92 9.88 -3.20
N VAL A 168 -6.64 9.34 -4.40
CA VAL A 168 -5.75 9.97 -5.39
C VAL A 168 -6.33 11.29 -5.88
N GLU A 169 -7.61 11.35 -6.24
CA GLU A 169 -8.23 12.59 -6.71
C GLU A 169 -8.28 13.65 -5.59
N GLU A 170 -8.54 13.25 -4.35
CA GLU A 170 -8.48 14.16 -3.21
C GLU A 170 -7.08 14.74 -2.99
N LEU A 171 -6.05 13.90 -3.06
CA LEU A 171 -4.66 14.36 -2.95
C LEU A 171 -4.36 15.39 -4.04
N ILE A 172 -4.73 15.10 -5.29
CA ILE A 172 -4.52 16.00 -6.42
C ILE A 172 -5.23 17.33 -6.17
N ALA A 173 -6.52 17.30 -5.83
CA ALA A 173 -7.32 18.50 -5.59
C ALA A 173 -6.76 19.38 -4.45
N VAL A 174 -6.31 18.77 -3.35
CA VAL A 174 -5.66 19.49 -2.24
C VAL A 174 -4.35 20.13 -2.69
N LYS A 175 -3.55 19.44 -3.51
CA LYS A 175 -2.26 19.93 -3.98
C LYS A 175 -2.41 21.02 -5.05
N GLU A 176 -3.44 20.97 -5.88
CA GLU A 176 -3.78 22.03 -6.84
C GLU A 176 -4.11 23.33 -6.12
N LYS A 177 -4.84 23.27 -5.01
CA LYS A 177 -5.17 24.44 -4.18
C LYS A 177 -3.97 24.99 -3.38
N SER A 178 -2.88 24.24 -3.26
CA SER A 178 -1.75 24.59 -2.39
C SER A 178 -0.65 25.43 -3.06
N ASN A 179 -0.92 26.08 -4.18
CA ASN A 179 0.03 26.95 -4.91
C ASN A 179 1.40 26.28 -5.22
N LEU A 180 1.36 24.98 -5.54
CA LEU A 180 2.52 24.18 -5.92
C LEU A 180 2.80 24.34 -7.43
N SER A 181 3.99 23.93 -7.88
CA SER A 181 4.32 24.01 -9.30
C SER A 181 3.44 23.07 -10.13
N ASP A 182 3.00 23.51 -11.32
CA ASP A 182 2.22 22.71 -12.27
C ASP A 182 2.89 21.38 -12.61
N ASP A 183 4.23 21.37 -12.69
CA ASP A 183 5.01 20.14 -12.93
C ASP A 183 4.86 19.13 -11.80
N TYR A 184 4.77 19.58 -10.55
CA TYR A 184 4.55 18.67 -9.42
C TYR A 184 3.14 18.09 -9.46
N VAL A 185 2.14 18.94 -9.70
CA VAL A 185 0.74 18.49 -9.85
C VAL A 185 0.61 17.52 -11.03
N ARG A 186 1.21 17.85 -12.18
CA ARG A 186 1.27 16.94 -13.35
C ARG A 186 1.90 15.60 -12.99
N THR A 187 2.92 15.60 -12.16
CA THR A 187 3.58 14.38 -11.68
C THR A 187 2.67 13.57 -10.76
N LEU A 188 1.93 14.22 -9.85
CA LEU A 188 0.96 13.55 -8.97
C LEU A 188 -0.18 12.90 -9.76
N ARG A 189 -0.64 13.53 -10.84
CA ARG A 189 -1.69 12.96 -11.71
C ARG A 189 -1.32 11.59 -12.28
N ARG A 190 -0.03 11.20 -12.28
CA ARG A 190 0.40 9.84 -12.65
C ARG A 190 -0.13 8.78 -11.69
N LEU A 191 -0.46 9.14 -10.44
CA LEU A 191 -1.09 8.24 -9.46
C LEU A 191 -2.48 7.76 -9.89
N ARG A 192 -3.15 8.43 -10.84
CA ARG A 192 -4.42 7.96 -11.42
C ARG A 192 -4.32 6.54 -11.96
N ARG A 193 -3.15 6.17 -12.52
CA ARG A 193 -2.89 4.80 -12.95
C ARG A 193 -2.93 3.84 -11.75
N PHE A 194 -2.29 4.18 -10.64
CA PHE A 194 -2.31 3.39 -9.41
C PHE A 194 -3.73 3.19 -8.88
N GLY A 195 -4.53 4.25 -8.83
CA GLY A 195 -5.94 4.17 -8.43
C GLY A 195 -6.82 3.35 -9.38
N LYS A 196 -6.49 3.36 -10.69
CA LYS A 196 -7.20 2.56 -11.70
C LYS A 196 -6.82 1.07 -11.64
N ASP A 197 -5.54 0.78 -11.43
CA ASP A 197 -5.01 -0.58 -11.42
C ASP A 197 -5.42 -1.32 -10.13
N LEU A 198 -5.49 -0.61 -8.98
CA LEU A 198 -5.91 -1.14 -7.68
C LEU A 198 -7.35 -0.73 -7.36
N GLN A 199 -8.31 -1.60 -7.70
CA GLN A 199 -9.73 -1.38 -7.42
C GLN A 199 -10.11 -1.85 -6.01
N ILE A 200 -9.41 -1.33 -4.99
CA ILE A 200 -9.59 -1.66 -3.58
C ILE A 200 -9.78 -0.38 -2.75
N ASN A 201 -10.25 -0.54 -1.51
CA ASN A 201 -10.29 0.56 -0.56
C ASN A 201 -8.87 0.89 -0.05
N ALA A 202 -8.65 2.15 0.31
CA ALA A 202 -7.34 2.61 0.75
C ALA A 202 -6.84 1.92 2.03
N HIS A 203 -7.75 1.49 2.91
CA HIS A 203 -7.40 0.76 4.13
C HIS A 203 -6.98 -0.69 3.91
N GLU A 204 -7.27 -1.26 2.74
CA GLU A 204 -6.88 -2.62 2.35
C GLU A 204 -5.44 -2.68 1.80
N LEU A 205 -4.84 -1.52 1.54
CA LEU A 205 -3.43 -1.46 1.14
C LEU A 205 -2.54 -2.10 2.20
N ASN A 206 -1.63 -2.96 1.75
CA ASN A 206 -0.66 -3.65 2.59
C ASN A 206 0.67 -3.85 1.84
N PHE A 207 1.69 -4.31 2.56
CA PHE A 207 3.02 -4.53 1.97
C PHE A 207 3.01 -5.45 0.74
N PRO A 208 2.38 -6.65 0.74
CA PRO A 208 2.34 -7.52 -0.44
C PRO A 208 1.77 -6.84 -1.68
N ILE A 209 0.63 -6.16 -1.56
CA ILE A 209 0.00 -5.45 -2.68
C ILE A 209 0.92 -4.37 -3.26
N LEU A 210 1.62 -3.62 -2.39
CA LEU A 210 2.52 -2.56 -2.84
C LEU A 210 3.78 -3.11 -3.50
N GLN A 211 4.35 -4.20 -2.95
CA GLN A 211 5.52 -4.86 -3.53
C GLN A 211 5.20 -5.42 -4.90
N GLU A 212 4.11 -6.18 -5.02
CA GLU A 212 3.65 -6.75 -6.29
C GLU A 212 3.40 -5.67 -7.34
N TYR A 213 2.76 -4.55 -6.95
CA TYR A 213 2.52 -3.44 -7.86
C TYR A 213 3.83 -2.85 -8.39
N ILE A 214 4.82 -2.63 -7.54
CA ILE A 214 6.13 -2.09 -7.95
C ILE A 214 6.88 -3.08 -8.83
N ASP A 215 6.82 -4.37 -8.53
CA ASP A 215 7.52 -5.41 -9.28
C ASP A 215 6.92 -5.61 -10.67
N SER A 216 5.60 -5.60 -10.78
CA SER A 216 4.85 -5.78 -12.04
C SER A 216 4.83 -4.54 -12.94
N MET A 217 5.37 -3.39 -12.50
CA MET A 217 5.32 -2.15 -13.30
C MET A 217 5.97 -2.29 -14.67
N VAL A 218 5.18 -2.01 -15.72
CA VAL A 218 5.63 -1.97 -17.11
C VAL A 218 5.46 -0.56 -17.72
N ASP A 219 6.25 -0.26 -18.74
CA ASP A 219 6.13 0.96 -19.54
C ASP A 219 4.95 0.86 -20.56
N ARG A 220 4.76 1.89 -21.37
CA ARG A 220 3.68 1.92 -22.39
C ARG A 220 3.82 0.87 -23.49
N ARG A 221 5.00 0.26 -23.63
CA ARG A 221 5.32 -0.76 -24.64
C ARG A 221 5.28 -2.17 -24.03
N GLY A 222 4.94 -2.30 -22.74
CA GLY A 222 4.91 -3.59 -22.02
C GLY A 222 6.28 -4.03 -21.49
N ASN A 223 7.33 -3.24 -21.64
CA ASN A 223 8.65 -3.59 -21.08
C ASN A 223 8.73 -3.27 -19.58
N PRO A 224 9.55 -4.01 -18.82
CA PRO A 224 9.79 -3.69 -17.41
C PRO A 224 10.22 -2.25 -17.20
N THR A 225 9.57 -1.57 -16.28
CA THR A 225 9.87 -0.15 -15.98
C THR A 225 11.28 -0.02 -15.39
N LYS A 226 12.05 0.98 -15.86
CA LYS A 226 13.42 1.25 -15.39
C LYS A 226 13.46 1.49 -13.87
N PRO A 227 14.51 1.04 -13.15
CA PRO A 227 14.66 1.18 -11.70
C PRO A 227 14.39 2.60 -11.19
N ARG A 228 15.00 3.60 -11.79
CA ARG A 228 14.81 5.01 -11.45
C ARG A 228 13.35 5.48 -11.56
N THR A 229 12.62 4.97 -12.56
CA THR A 229 11.21 5.32 -12.76
C THR A 229 10.34 4.66 -11.67
N LYS A 230 10.60 3.39 -11.32
CA LYS A 230 9.94 2.70 -10.21
C LYS A 230 10.16 3.46 -8.89
N ARG A 231 11.41 3.82 -8.56
CA ARG A 231 11.75 4.63 -7.37
C ARG A 231 11.04 5.99 -7.33
N ASN A 232 10.96 6.68 -8.46
CA ASN A 232 10.27 7.97 -8.54
C ASN A 232 8.75 7.79 -8.38
N TYR A 233 8.19 6.73 -8.94
CA TYR A 233 6.77 6.43 -8.79
C TYR A 233 6.43 6.03 -7.36
N TRP A 234 7.31 5.24 -6.72
CA TRP A 234 7.20 4.90 -5.31
C TRP A 234 7.11 6.12 -4.38
N LYS A 235 7.90 7.16 -4.66
CA LYS A 235 7.82 8.42 -3.91
C LYS A 235 6.42 9.04 -3.97
N LEU A 236 5.73 8.90 -5.10
CA LEU A 236 4.36 9.39 -5.24
C LEU A 236 3.38 8.53 -4.45
N ILE A 237 3.51 7.20 -4.51
CA ILE A 237 2.70 6.27 -3.72
C ILE A 237 2.90 6.55 -2.23
N ASN A 238 4.13 6.72 -1.77
CA ASN A 238 4.41 7.06 -0.38
C ASN A 238 3.76 8.40 0.02
N THR A 239 3.76 9.40 -0.85
CA THR A 239 3.05 10.66 -0.63
C THR A 239 1.53 10.45 -0.47
N LEU A 240 0.94 9.56 -1.28
CA LEU A 240 -0.47 9.19 -1.18
C LEU A 240 -0.77 8.49 0.15
N ILE A 241 0.05 7.53 0.53
CA ILE A 241 -0.11 6.79 1.79
C ILE A 241 -0.03 7.74 2.99
N GLN A 242 0.99 8.62 3.03
CA GLN A 242 1.10 9.63 4.09
C GLN A 242 -0.13 10.58 4.14
N PHE A 243 -0.67 10.93 2.98
CA PHE A 243 -1.90 11.72 2.90
C PHE A 243 -3.10 10.92 3.43
N GLY A 244 -3.25 9.66 3.06
CA GLY A 244 -4.33 8.77 3.53
C GLY A 244 -4.28 8.54 5.04
N VAL A 245 -3.09 8.38 5.61
CA VAL A 245 -2.90 8.28 7.08
C VAL A 245 -3.35 9.57 7.78
N LYS A 246 -2.95 10.73 7.27
CA LYS A 246 -3.40 12.04 7.82
C LYS A 246 -4.91 12.25 7.71
N ARG A 247 -5.55 11.64 6.72
CA ARG A 247 -7.01 11.69 6.49
C ARG A 247 -7.76 10.54 7.17
N LYS A 248 -7.05 9.69 7.95
CA LYS A 248 -7.60 8.51 8.63
C LYS A 248 -8.31 7.53 7.69
N CYS A 249 -7.86 7.47 6.45
CA CYS A 249 -8.28 6.50 5.44
C CYS A 249 -7.35 5.28 5.40
N ILE A 250 -6.14 5.40 5.94
CA ILE A 250 -5.10 4.37 5.99
C ILE A 250 -4.58 4.31 7.43
N SER A 251 -4.27 3.12 7.94
CA SER A 251 -3.75 2.92 9.29
C SER A 251 -2.31 3.47 9.43
N ASN A 252 -1.92 3.87 10.65
CA ASN A 252 -0.55 4.29 10.94
C ASN A 252 0.48 3.17 10.74
N GLU A 253 0.09 1.91 10.93
CA GLU A 253 0.95 0.74 10.73
C GLU A 253 1.46 0.66 9.28
N MET A 254 0.71 1.21 8.32
CA MET A 254 1.10 1.26 6.93
C MET A 254 2.40 2.04 6.70
N LEU A 255 2.73 3.04 7.54
CA LEU A 255 3.97 3.80 7.44
C LEU A 255 5.21 2.94 7.69
N GLU A 256 5.12 1.93 8.54
CA GLU A 256 6.20 0.96 8.76
C GLU A 256 6.28 -0.04 7.59
N GLN A 257 5.14 -0.53 7.11
CA GLN A 257 5.09 -1.45 5.98
C GLN A 257 5.69 -0.84 4.70
N VAL A 258 5.44 0.45 4.46
CA VAL A 258 6.01 1.20 3.32
C VAL A 258 7.54 1.22 3.33
N ARG A 259 8.17 1.21 4.51
CA ARG A 259 9.64 1.17 4.64
C ARG A 259 10.23 -0.17 4.24
N GLY A 260 9.45 -1.25 4.36
CA GLY A 260 9.85 -2.60 3.98
C GLY A 260 9.83 -2.88 2.48
N VAL A 261 9.23 -2.00 1.65
CA VAL A 261 9.13 -2.24 0.21
C VAL A 261 10.50 -2.19 -0.46
N ASP A 262 10.86 -3.29 -1.11
CA ASP A 262 12.12 -3.44 -1.83
C ASP A 262 12.06 -2.69 -3.16
N LEU A 263 12.97 -1.75 -3.32
CA LEU A 263 13.08 -0.98 -4.55
C LEU A 263 14.34 -1.39 -5.31
N PRO A 264 14.23 -1.61 -6.64
CA PRO A 264 15.38 -2.01 -7.45
C PRO A 264 16.50 -0.96 -7.32
N LYS A 265 17.75 -1.42 -7.28
CA LYS A 265 18.91 -0.53 -7.26
C LYS A 265 18.93 0.33 -8.50
N ASP A 266 19.10 1.64 -8.31
CA ASP A 266 19.29 2.60 -9.42
C ASP A 266 20.79 2.78 -9.60
N ASN A 267 21.30 2.29 -10.70
CA ASN A 267 22.68 2.57 -11.10
C ASN A 267 22.68 3.97 -11.72
N PRO A 268 23.34 4.95 -11.10
CA PRO A 268 23.46 6.28 -11.68
C PRO A 268 24.08 6.17 -13.08
N SER A 269 23.43 6.76 -14.07
CA SER A 269 24.04 6.91 -15.40
C SER A 269 25.26 7.82 -15.27
N GLU A 270 26.32 7.50 -16.01
CA GLU A 270 27.48 8.37 -16.13
C GLU A 270 27.05 9.77 -16.59
N ILE A 271 27.76 10.77 -16.05
CA ILE A 271 27.55 12.15 -16.46
C ILE A 271 28.19 12.33 -17.82
N THR A 272 27.37 12.67 -18.79
CA THR A 272 27.84 13.00 -20.13
C THR A 272 28.04 14.50 -20.25
N ILE A 273 29.20 14.91 -20.79
CA ILE A 273 29.57 16.28 -21.03
C ILE A 273 29.87 16.47 -22.54
N TRP A 274 29.85 17.72 -23.00
CA TRP A 274 30.31 18.11 -24.33
C TRP A 274 31.80 18.44 -24.29
N LYS A 275 32.53 18.03 -25.32
CA LYS A 275 33.91 18.48 -25.51
C LYS A 275 33.93 19.94 -25.99
N PRO A 276 35.02 20.69 -25.75
CA PRO A 276 35.13 22.08 -26.25
C PRO A 276 34.88 22.22 -27.77
N SER A 277 35.41 21.29 -28.59
CA SER A 277 35.19 21.27 -30.04
C SER A 277 33.72 21.03 -30.43
N GLU A 278 33.04 20.11 -29.76
CA GLU A 278 31.61 19.83 -30.00
C GLU A 278 30.73 21.04 -29.66
N PHE A 279 31.07 21.75 -28.55
CA PHE A 279 30.32 22.95 -28.18
C PHE A 279 30.59 24.13 -29.10
N ALA A 280 31.83 24.30 -29.54
CA ALA A 280 32.19 25.30 -30.55
C ALA A 280 31.46 25.06 -31.89
N GLU A 281 31.34 23.80 -32.31
CA GLU A 281 30.56 23.41 -33.49
C GLU A 281 29.08 23.78 -33.31
N MET A 282 28.46 23.44 -32.15
CA MET A 282 27.07 23.79 -31.89
C MET A 282 26.81 25.29 -31.91
N LEU A 283 27.69 26.10 -31.28
CA LEU A 283 27.56 27.54 -31.26
C LEU A 283 27.70 28.15 -32.67
N SER A 284 28.59 27.58 -33.50
CA SER A 284 28.84 28.04 -34.85
C SER A 284 27.77 27.62 -35.86
N ALA A 285 27.19 26.43 -35.69
CA ALA A 285 26.15 25.88 -36.55
C ALA A 285 24.77 26.44 -36.23
N ALA A 286 24.51 26.74 -34.96
CA ALA A 286 23.18 27.14 -34.48
C ALA A 286 22.71 28.45 -35.11
N ARG A 287 21.47 28.51 -35.56
CA ARG A 287 20.81 29.74 -35.98
C ARG A 287 20.78 30.76 -34.83
N PRO A 288 20.80 32.07 -35.16
CA PRO A 288 20.99 33.15 -34.18
C PRO A 288 20.06 33.08 -32.95
N GLU A 289 18.80 32.72 -33.13
CA GLU A 289 17.81 32.65 -32.05
C GLU A 289 18.08 31.54 -31.00
N LEU A 290 18.86 30.51 -31.34
CA LEU A 290 19.21 29.42 -30.44
C LEU A 290 20.47 29.68 -29.61
N VAL A 291 21.37 30.56 -30.12
CA VAL A 291 22.67 30.86 -29.49
C VAL A 291 22.56 31.32 -28.05
N PRO A 292 21.66 32.25 -27.66
CA PRO A 292 21.60 32.71 -26.28
C PRO A 292 21.31 31.57 -25.27
N THR A 293 20.47 30.61 -25.65
CA THR A 293 20.15 29.44 -24.79
C THR A 293 21.35 28.49 -24.67
N LEU A 294 22.10 28.26 -25.75
CA LEU A 294 23.36 27.50 -25.74
C LEU A 294 24.39 28.15 -24.84
N VAL A 295 24.59 29.43 -24.96
CA VAL A 295 25.55 30.24 -24.18
C VAL A 295 25.22 30.16 -22.67
N LEU A 296 23.98 30.43 -22.30
CA LEU A 296 23.58 30.37 -20.91
C LEU A 296 23.65 28.95 -20.32
N GLY A 297 23.37 27.92 -21.13
CA GLY A 297 23.50 26.52 -20.70
C GLY A 297 24.98 26.11 -20.54
N GLY A 298 25.82 26.41 -21.52
CA GLY A 298 27.22 25.97 -21.62
C GLY A 298 28.22 26.83 -20.83
N PHE A 299 28.05 28.14 -20.78
CA PHE A 299 28.98 29.04 -20.09
C PHE A 299 28.51 29.56 -18.73
N ALA A 300 27.23 29.42 -18.41
CA ALA A 300 26.68 29.85 -17.12
C ALA A 300 25.95 28.72 -16.37
N GLY A 301 25.85 27.54 -16.97
CA GLY A 301 25.20 26.37 -16.33
C GLY A 301 23.74 26.56 -15.92
N ILE A 302 23.05 27.52 -16.55
CA ILE A 302 21.63 27.77 -16.28
C ILE A 302 20.81 26.55 -16.70
N ARG A 303 19.88 26.10 -15.82
CA ARG A 303 19.00 24.98 -16.18
C ARG A 303 18.06 25.39 -17.32
N THR A 304 17.81 24.50 -18.27
CA THR A 304 16.92 24.79 -19.43
C THR A 304 15.57 25.34 -18.98
N ALA A 305 14.97 24.78 -17.90
CA ALA A 305 13.70 25.30 -17.38
C ALA A 305 13.82 26.71 -16.74
N GLU A 306 15.01 27.11 -16.31
CA GLU A 306 15.29 28.46 -15.80
C GLU A 306 15.51 29.41 -16.99
N THR A 307 16.27 29.00 -18.01
CA THR A 307 16.47 29.80 -19.24
C THR A 307 15.14 30.18 -19.88
N ASN A 308 14.16 29.27 -19.91
CA ASN A 308 12.81 29.54 -20.43
C ASN A 308 12.03 30.61 -19.62
N ARG A 309 12.45 30.89 -18.40
CA ARG A 309 11.82 31.91 -17.53
C ARG A 309 12.61 33.20 -17.49
N LEU A 310 13.87 33.21 -17.94
CA LEU A 310 14.71 34.41 -17.98
C LEU A 310 14.22 35.37 -19.03
N ASP A 311 14.28 36.65 -18.68
CA ASP A 311 14.12 37.77 -19.60
C ASP A 311 15.48 38.41 -19.85
N TRP A 312 15.62 39.14 -20.96
CA TRP A 312 16.87 39.88 -21.31
C TRP A 312 17.25 40.86 -20.19
N ALA A 313 16.28 41.42 -19.48
CA ALA A 313 16.53 42.29 -18.35
C ALA A 313 17.22 41.58 -17.13
N ASP A 314 17.22 40.24 -17.08
CA ASP A 314 17.96 39.49 -16.05
C ASP A 314 19.46 39.34 -16.37
N LEU A 315 19.88 39.69 -17.62
CA LEU A 315 21.25 39.62 -18.12
C LEU A 315 21.90 41.00 -18.02
N ASP A 316 22.91 41.12 -17.17
CA ASP A 316 23.74 42.31 -17.07
C ASP A 316 25.06 42.06 -17.81
N LEU A 317 25.08 42.35 -19.11
CA LEU A 317 26.27 42.12 -19.95
C LEU A 317 27.45 43.04 -19.58
N GLY A 318 27.16 44.28 -19.12
CA GLY A 318 28.20 45.21 -18.66
C GLY A 318 28.83 44.75 -17.34
N GLY A 319 28.00 44.28 -16.40
CA GLY A 319 28.43 43.68 -15.14
C GLY A 319 28.86 42.23 -15.24
N LYS A 320 28.82 41.63 -16.44
CA LYS A 320 29.18 40.24 -16.73
C LYS A 320 28.48 39.23 -15.84
N MET A 321 27.16 39.33 -15.69
CA MET A 321 26.41 38.47 -14.82
C MET A 321 24.99 38.18 -15.31
N VAL A 322 24.42 37.05 -14.84
CA VAL A 322 22.99 36.70 -14.94
C VAL A 322 22.38 36.66 -13.53
N LYS A 323 21.25 37.35 -13.36
CA LYS A 323 20.51 37.42 -12.12
C LYS A 323 19.33 36.41 -12.19
N VAL A 324 19.44 35.28 -11.50
CA VAL A 324 18.35 34.29 -11.44
C VAL A 324 17.52 34.56 -10.18
N ALA A 325 16.36 35.20 -10.37
CA ALA A 325 15.44 35.48 -9.26
C ALA A 325 14.85 34.18 -8.66
N ALA A 326 14.43 34.20 -7.39
CA ALA A 326 13.85 33.04 -6.71
C ALA A 326 12.61 32.48 -7.43
N SER A 327 11.77 33.34 -8.02
CA SER A 327 10.58 32.94 -8.80
C SER A 327 10.93 32.19 -10.10
N LYS A 328 12.09 32.45 -10.65
CA LYS A 328 12.61 31.83 -11.90
C LYS A 328 13.46 30.60 -11.64
N ALA A 329 14.00 30.45 -10.42
CA ALA A 329 14.85 29.34 -10.01
C ALA A 329 14.03 28.07 -9.69
N LYS A 330 14.54 26.89 -10.11
CA LYS A 330 13.91 25.59 -9.80
C LYS A 330 13.83 25.34 -8.29
N THR A 331 14.85 25.76 -7.53
CA THR A 331 14.96 25.56 -6.07
C THR A 331 14.42 26.73 -5.27
N ARG A 332 13.79 27.73 -5.90
CA ARG A 332 13.31 28.98 -5.28
C ARG A 332 14.39 29.74 -4.51
N SER A 333 15.67 29.55 -4.85
CA SER A 333 16.80 30.29 -4.28
C SER A 333 17.37 31.23 -5.35
N ARG A 334 17.42 32.54 -5.03
CA ARG A 334 18.05 33.53 -5.91
C ARG A 334 19.57 33.31 -5.99
N ARG A 335 20.15 33.56 -7.17
CA ARG A 335 21.60 33.54 -7.33
C ARG A 335 22.05 34.48 -8.45
N ILE A 336 23.30 34.85 -8.40
CA ILE A 336 24.01 35.57 -9.46
C ILE A 336 25.02 34.59 -10.05
N VAL A 337 25.05 34.50 -11.37
CA VAL A 337 25.99 33.64 -12.10
C VAL A 337 26.90 34.52 -12.93
N PRO A 338 28.24 34.46 -12.75
CA PRO A 338 29.17 35.22 -13.57
C PRO A 338 29.18 34.71 -15.00
N LEU A 339 29.36 35.61 -15.96
CA LEU A 339 29.56 35.31 -17.38
C LEU A 339 31.04 35.50 -17.73
N CYS A 340 31.65 34.50 -18.36
CA CYS A 340 33.01 34.61 -18.92
C CYS A 340 33.02 35.51 -20.18
N ASP A 341 34.21 35.95 -20.59
CA ASP A 341 34.37 36.84 -21.72
C ASP A 341 33.87 36.24 -23.05
N ALA A 342 34.04 34.92 -23.21
CA ALA A 342 33.48 34.21 -24.37
C ALA A 342 31.93 34.28 -24.38
N ALA A 343 31.28 34.09 -23.23
CA ALA A 343 29.82 34.22 -23.14
C ALA A 343 29.36 35.65 -23.50
N ILE A 344 30.07 36.67 -23.02
CA ILE A 344 29.77 38.06 -23.34
C ILE A 344 29.93 38.31 -24.85
N ALA A 345 31.00 37.82 -25.46
CA ALA A 345 31.24 37.96 -26.90
C ALA A 345 30.09 37.35 -27.74
N TRP A 346 29.62 36.15 -27.36
CA TRP A 346 28.49 35.51 -28.04
C TRP A 346 27.15 36.20 -27.78
N LEU A 347 26.93 36.83 -26.63
CA LEU A 347 25.69 37.51 -26.28
C LEU A 347 25.61 38.96 -26.75
N LYS A 348 26.75 39.60 -27.01
CA LYS A 348 26.84 41.02 -27.38
C LYS A 348 25.92 41.40 -28.55
N PRO A 349 25.81 40.62 -29.64
CA PRO A 349 24.90 40.94 -30.74
C PRO A 349 23.42 41.00 -30.39
N TYR A 350 23.06 40.43 -29.24
CA TYR A 350 21.68 40.37 -28.77
C TYR A 350 21.37 41.36 -27.63
N SER A 351 22.30 42.26 -27.32
CA SER A 351 22.20 43.19 -26.18
C SER A 351 20.99 44.14 -26.23
N ALA A 352 20.47 44.43 -27.41
CA ALA A 352 19.26 45.28 -27.59
C ALA A 352 17.93 44.50 -27.51
N ARG A 353 17.96 43.17 -27.32
CA ARG A 353 16.74 42.37 -27.24
C ARG A 353 16.02 42.57 -25.91
N THR A 354 14.70 42.44 -25.96
CA THR A 354 13.79 42.48 -24.79
C THR A 354 12.93 41.23 -24.73
N GLY A 355 12.23 41.01 -23.63
CA GLY A 355 11.38 39.85 -23.45
C GLY A 355 12.16 38.57 -23.10
N LYS A 356 11.65 37.40 -23.48
CA LYS A 356 12.25 36.11 -23.16
C LYS A 356 13.56 35.85 -23.88
N VAL A 357 14.52 35.27 -23.16
CA VAL A 357 15.81 34.86 -23.72
C VAL A 357 15.66 33.60 -24.57
N ALA A 358 14.89 32.61 -24.11
CA ALA A 358 14.68 31.37 -24.84
C ALA A 358 13.69 31.54 -25.99
N TYR A 359 14.09 31.15 -27.19
CA TYR A 359 13.24 31.13 -28.36
C TYR A 359 12.15 30.03 -28.28
N TYR A 360 12.56 28.83 -27.90
CA TYR A 360 11.64 27.73 -27.69
C TYR A 360 11.36 27.52 -26.19
N ALA A 361 10.10 27.49 -25.78
CA ALA A 361 9.70 27.14 -24.44
C ALA A 361 9.89 25.64 -24.14
N GLU A 362 9.87 24.78 -25.15
CA GLU A 362 9.97 23.34 -25.02
C GLU A 362 11.41 22.85 -25.27
N THR A 363 12.01 22.22 -24.26
CA THR A 363 13.39 21.69 -24.34
C THR A 363 13.61 20.73 -25.50
N ASN A 364 12.65 19.89 -25.83
CA ASN A 364 12.81 18.92 -26.92
C ASN A 364 12.81 19.59 -28.30
N LYS A 365 12.00 20.63 -28.51
CA LYS A 365 11.99 21.41 -29.75
C LYS A 365 13.31 22.16 -29.92
N TYR A 366 13.79 22.77 -28.84
CA TYR A 366 15.08 23.42 -28.82
C TYR A 366 16.24 22.47 -29.20
N ALA A 367 16.29 21.30 -28.49
CA ALA A 367 17.31 20.29 -28.73
C ALA A 367 17.30 19.79 -30.21
N ALA A 368 16.10 19.51 -30.73
CA ALA A 368 15.94 19.07 -32.12
C ALA A 368 16.39 20.13 -33.11
N ALA A 369 16.08 21.41 -32.85
CA ALA A 369 16.47 22.50 -33.70
C ALA A 369 18.01 22.67 -33.77
N VAL A 370 18.68 22.64 -32.59
CA VAL A 370 20.16 22.71 -32.54
C VAL A 370 20.79 21.53 -33.28
N MET A 371 20.30 20.30 -33.05
CA MET A 371 20.88 19.14 -33.74
C MET A 371 20.61 19.13 -35.22
N SER A 372 19.47 19.67 -35.67
CA SER A 372 19.19 19.90 -37.09
C SER A 372 20.19 20.87 -37.74
N ASP A 373 20.48 21.98 -37.05
CA ASP A 373 21.45 22.97 -37.57
C ASP A 373 22.86 22.38 -37.62
N VAL A 374 23.30 21.62 -36.60
CA VAL A 374 24.59 20.93 -36.61
C VAL A 374 24.67 19.90 -37.74
N ARG A 375 23.61 19.10 -37.92
CA ARG A 375 23.54 18.12 -39.01
C ARG A 375 23.71 18.79 -40.37
N THR A 376 22.93 19.83 -40.64
CA THR A 376 23.01 20.58 -41.89
C THR A 376 24.43 21.14 -42.15
N THR A 377 25.07 21.67 -41.10
CA THR A 377 26.44 22.19 -41.22
C THR A 377 27.44 21.07 -41.53
N ARG A 378 27.31 19.90 -40.88
CA ARG A 378 28.15 18.73 -41.16
C ARG A 378 27.96 18.21 -42.59
N GLU A 379 26.72 18.10 -43.05
CA GLU A 379 26.40 17.67 -44.43
C GLU A 379 27.05 18.60 -45.47
N LEU A 380 26.99 19.91 -45.24
CA LEU A 380 27.65 20.89 -46.09
C LEU A 380 29.20 20.75 -46.11
N GLN A 381 29.77 20.19 -45.04
CA GLN A 381 31.20 19.91 -44.92
C GLN A 381 31.57 18.50 -45.37
N GLY A 382 30.61 17.69 -45.85
CA GLY A 382 30.83 16.34 -46.31
C GLY A 382 30.83 15.26 -45.20
N TYR A 383 30.37 15.59 -43.98
CA TYR A 383 30.25 14.64 -42.85
C TYR A 383 28.80 14.21 -42.70
N PHE A 384 28.54 12.90 -42.70
CA PHE A 384 27.20 12.31 -42.60
C PHE A 384 26.96 11.63 -41.26
N THR A 385 27.50 12.17 -40.17
CA THR A 385 27.30 11.65 -38.83
C THR A 385 26.11 12.35 -38.16
N GLU A 386 25.15 11.56 -37.66
CA GLU A 386 23.99 12.08 -36.91
C GLU A 386 24.44 12.62 -35.54
N PRO A 387 24.22 13.90 -35.24
CA PRO A 387 24.50 14.47 -33.94
C PRO A 387 23.40 14.06 -32.95
N GLU A 388 23.77 13.61 -31.77
CA GLU A 388 22.83 13.23 -30.71
C GLU A 388 22.83 14.23 -29.56
N TRP A 389 21.64 14.73 -29.21
CA TRP A 389 21.50 15.63 -28.07
C TRP A 389 21.66 14.90 -26.72
N ARG A 390 22.64 15.30 -25.94
CA ARG A 390 22.89 14.79 -24.59
C ARG A 390 22.11 15.60 -23.56
N LYS A 391 21.18 14.96 -22.89
CA LYS A 391 20.27 15.62 -21.93
C LYS A 391 21.05 16.24 -20.76
N ASN A 392 20.78 17.52 -20.47
CA ASN A 392 21.46 18.33 -19.45
C ASN A 392 22.99 18.51 -19.65
N ALA A 393 23.58 18.01 -20.73
CA ALA A 393 25.03 17.99 -20.89
C ALA A 393 25.64 19.40 -20.95
N LEU A 394 24.96 20.42 -21.49
CA LEU A 394 25.44 21.81 -21.41
C LEU A 394 25.75 22.24 -19.98
N ARG A 395 24.79 22.00 -19.07
CA ARG A 395 24.98 22.32 -17.67
C ARG A 395 26.01 21.42 -16.99
N HIS A 396 26.03 20.13 -17.35
CA HIS A 396 27.05 19.21 -16.84
C HIS A 396 28.44 19.64 -17.27
N SER A 397 28.61 20.04 -18.53
CA SER A 397 29.87 20.60 -19.05
C SER A 397 30.29 21.85 -18.27
N TYR A 398 29.40 22.84 -18.12
CA TYR A 398 29.72 24.04 -17.33
C TYR A 398 30.25 23.68 -15.94
N ILE A 399 29.54 22.81 -15.21
CA ILE A 399 29.90 22.44 -13.83
C ILE A 399 31.26 21.75 -13.80
N SER A 400 31.54 20.81 -14.74
CA SER A 400 32.80 20.09 -14.81
C SER A 400 33.96 21.02 -15.15
N TYR A 401 33.85 21.84 -16.20
CA TYR A 401 34.88 22.77 -16.63
C TYR A 401 35.10 23.90 -15.60
N ARG A 402 34.00 24.41 -14.99
CA ARG A 402 34.11 25.45 -13.96
C ARG A 402 34.74 24.93 -12.67
N LEU A 403 34.51 23.67 -12.34
CA LEU A 403 35.17 23.02 -11.21
C LEU A 403 36.66 22.83 -11.45
N ALA A 404 37.03 22.38 -12.65
CA ALA A 404 38.45 22.24 -13.05
C ALA A 404 39.18 23.61 -13.07
N GLU A 405 38.51 24.67 -13.58
CA GLU A 405 39.08 26.04 -13.62
C GLU A 405 39.26 26.64 -12.22
N THR A 406 38.28 26.47 -11.33
CA THR A 406 38.23 27.17 -10.03
C THR A 406 38.78 26.36 -8.87
N GLN A 407 38.83 25.04 -8.99
CA GLN A 407 39.17 24.08 -7.93
C GLN A 407 38.34 24.29 -6.66
N ASN A 408 37.13 24.90 -6.77
CA ASN A 408 36.30 25.30 -5.65
C ASN A 408 34.86 24.82 -5.84
N ALA A 409 34.53 23.66 -5.25
CA ALA A 409 33.22 23.05 -5.33
C ALA A 409 32.10 23.90 -4.71
N HIS A 410 32.41 24.64 -3.62
CA HIS A 410 31.47 25.54 -2.96
C HIS A 410 31.03 26.67 -3.90
N ARG A 411 31.99 27.33 -4.54
CA ARG A 411 31.73 28.41 -5.49
C ARG A 411 30.87 27.92 -6.67
N VAL A 412 31.24 26.79 -7.27
CA VAL A 412 30.49 26.18 -8.38
C VAL A 412 29.08 25.77 -7.94
N ALA A 413 28.92 25.28 -6.71
CA ALA A 413 27.62 24.92 -6.15
C ALA A 413 26.67 26.13 -6.06
N ILE A 414 27.19 27.28 -5.59
CA ILE A 414 26.43 28.55 -5.53
C ILE A 414 26.05 29.01 -6.94
N GLU A 415 27.03 29.09 -7.87
CA GLU A 415 26.82 29.53 -9.25
C GLU A 415 25.79 28.63 -9.97
N ALA A 416 25.93 27.31 -9.84
CA ALA A 416 25.04 26.36 -10.45
C ALA A 416 23.69 26.16 -9.70
N GLY A 417 23.55 26.58 -8.44
CA GLY A 417 22.39 26.31 -7.59
C GLY A 417 22.22 24.82 -7.33
N ASN A 418 23.30 24.14 -6.92
CA ASN A 418 23.38 22.76 -6.46
C ASN A 418 23.87 22.73 -5.01
N SER A 419 23.86 21.55 -4.35
CA SER A 419 24.62 21.37 -3.12
C SER A 419 26.07 21.02 -3.45
N GLU A 420 27.00 21.41 -2.58
CA GLU A 420 28.43 21.11 -2.70
C GLU A 420 28.71 19.62 -2.80
N ASN A 421 28.01 18.80 -1.99
CA ASN A 421 28.10 17.34 -2.03
C ASN A 421 27.76 16.76 -3.41
N ILE A 422 26.78 17.34 -4.13
CA ILE A 422 26.43 16.91 -5.48
C ILE A 422 27.54 17.26 -6.45
N ILE A 423 28.14 18.45 -6.33
CA ILE A 423 29.26 18.87 -7.18
C ILE A 423 30.44 17.95 -6.97
N PHE A 424 30.87 17.78 -5.72
CA PHE A 424 32.04 16.97 -5.40
C PHE A 424 31.87 15.50 -5.80
N LYS A 425 30.72 14.90 -5.49
CA LYS A 425 30.45 13.48 -5.77
C LYS A 425 30.41 13.14 -7.27
N ASN A 426 29.90 14.06 -8.09
CA ASN A 426 29.53 13.73 -9.47
C ASN A 426 30.40 14.38 -10.54
N TYR A 427 31.19 15.42 -10.22
CA TYR A 427 31.90 16.22 -11.23
C TYR A 427 33.42 16.33 -10.99
N ARG A 428 33.89 15.73 -9.91
CA ARG A 428 35.32 15.70 -9.61
C ARG A 428 36.07 14.89 -10.67
N GLU A 429 37.20 15.45 -11.14
CA GLU A 429 38.15 14.76 -12.03
C GLU A 429 37.59 14.34 -13.43
N LEU A 430 36.50 14.96 -13.88
CA LEU A 430 35.97 14.67 -15.22
C LEU A 430 36.74 15.31 -16.35
N VAL A 431 37.41 16.42 -16.10
CA VAL A 431 38.11 17.22 -17.11
C VAL A 431 39.37 17.87 -16.52
N THR A 432 40.35 18.20 -17.39
CA THR A 432 41.59 18.89 -17.02
C THR A 432 41.41 20.40 -16.98
N GLU A 433 42.34 21.11 -16.35
CA GLU A 433 42.38 22.58 -16.37
C GLU A 433 42.61 23.14 -17.79
N GLU A 434 43.36 22.42 -18.63
CA GLU A 434 43.62 22.80 -20.00
C GLU A 434 42.32 22.74 -20.83
N GLU A 435 41.54 21.65 -20.68
CA GLU A 435 40.24 21.54 -21.34
C GLU A 435 39.26 22.60 -20.80
N ALA A 436 39.33 22.96 -19.52
CA ALA A 436 38.51 24.05 -18.96
C ALA A 436 38.89 25.41 -19.57
N ARG A 437 40.17 25.70 -19.73
CA ARG A 437 40.63 26.91 -20.47
C ARG A 437 40.15 26.91 -21.90
N ALA A 438 40.27 25.80 -22.61
CA ALA A 438 39.74 25.65 -23.95
C ALA A 438 38.23 25.93 -24.04
N TRP A 439 37.43 25.39 -23.08
CA TRP A 439 35.98 25.60 -23.00
C TRP A 439 35.60 27.07 -22.84
N PHE A 440 36.22 27.78 -21.89
CA PHE A 440 35.90 29.19 -21.65
C PHE A 440 36.57 30.17 -22.61
N SER A 441 37.37 29.65 -23.57
CA SER A 441 37.96 30.41 -24.66
C SER A 441 37.29 30.21 -26.03
N ILE A 442 36.10 29.64 -26.07
CA ILE A 442 35.32 29.45 -27.30
C ILE A 442 34.67 30.80 -27.69
N PHE A 443 35.37 31.61 -28.46
CA PHE A 443 34.87 32.90 -28.96
C PHE A 443 34.20 32.76 -30.33
N PRO A 444 33.27 33.69 -30.70
CA PRO A 444 32.74 33.73 -32.06
C PRO A 444 33.87 34.04 -33.05
N SER A 445 33.85 33.33 -34.21
CA SER A 445 34.80 33.65 -35.29
C SER A 445 34.50 35.02 -35.88
N VAL A 446 35.55 35.82 -36.15
CA VAL A 446 35.43 37.20 -36.65
C VAL A 446 34.81 37.26 -38.06
N GLU A 447 34.78 36.15 -38.80
CA GLU A 447 34.34 36.07 -40.19
C GLU A 447 32.85 35.80 -40.44
N LYS A 448 32.04 35.47 -39.40
CA LYS A 448 30.59 35.38 -39.60
C LYS A 448 29.96 36.74 -39.36
N ASN A 449 29.66 37.46 -40.48
CA ASN A 449 28.72 38.58 -40.48
C ASN A 449 27.45 38.22 -39.71
N ILE A 450 27.36 38.65 -38.48
CA ILE A 450 26.14 38.56 -37.70
C ILE A 450 25.19 39.59 -38.31
N ILE A 451 24.32 39.15 -39.21
CA ILE A 451 23.25 39.99 -39.74
C ILE A 451 22.36 40.35 -38.54
N PRO A 452 22.29 41.64 -38.15
CA PRO A 452 21.35 42.05 -37.11
C PRO A 452 19.96 41.74 -37.63
N ILE A 453 19.23 40.83 -36.98
CA ILE A 453 17.82 40.60 -37.28
C ILE A 453 17.12 41.89 -36.87
N SER A 454 16.85 42.77 -37.88
CA SER A 454 15.90 43.89 -37.70
C SER A 454 14.58 43.34 -37.22
N ASN A 455 14.00 43.99 -36.21
CA ASN A 455 12.70 43.73 -35.65
C ASN A 455 11.68 43.37 -36.75
N ALA A 456 11.37 42.07 -36.88
CA ALA A 456 10.13 41.64 -37.51
C ALA A 456 9.11 41.60 -36.40
N ILE A 457 8.13 42.45 -36.53
CA ILE A 457 6.95 42.72 -35.70
C ILE A 457 6.21 41.46 -35.32
#